data_de1da1078010349d4d3819707f57f11b
#
_entry.id   de1da1078010349d4d3819707f57f11b
#
_cell.length_a   1.000
_cell.length_b   1.000
_cell.length_c   1.000
_cell.angle_alpha   90.00
_cell.angle_beta   90.00
_cell.angle_gamma   90.00
#
_symmetry.space_group_name_H-M   'P 1'
#
loop_
_entity.id
_entity.type
_entity.pdbx_description
1 polymer ?
#
loop_
_entity_poly.entity_id
_entity_poly.type
_entity_poly.pdbx_seq_one_letter_code
_entity_poly.pdbx_strand_id
1 'polypeptide(L)'
;RPDRLSVMLERVESERAIDHGFRLSEKIHEHQKTRGWYTTSQRGEVVSLDVLCMNGILAEYAFRKLIGVYVPEAIFIELDYFDGGADVIARRKSDGSTMVVQVKSANPREAYKTREPYLLSAKSNPISKKADVAVLAIPWDETHIDFVGAIPVPDFLKKSKPFPMDPTCKAVAGDKLRSMASLLETIECPTNE
;
A
#
# COMPACT_ATOMS: atom_id res chain seq x y z
N ARG A 1 -18.87 6.80 8.58
CA ARG A 1 -17.70 6.34 7.76
C ARG A 1 -16.48 6.93 8.41
N PRO A 2 -15.38 6.19 8.62
CA PRO A 2 -14.14 6.84 9.04
C PRO A 2 -13.79 7.91 8.01
N ASP A 3 -13.39 9.08 8.48
CA ASP A 3 -12.99 10.18 7.61
C ASP A 3 -11.81 9.72 6.77
N ARG A 4 -12.01 9.62 5.46
CA ARG A 4 -10.94 9.32 4.53
C ARG A 4 -10.06 10.54 4.39
N LEU A 5 -8.77 10.33 4.34
CA LEU A 5 -7.80 11.37 4.09
C LEU A 5 -7.35 11.29 2.63
N SER A 6 -7.64 12.34 1.87
CA SER A 6 -7.26 12.42 0.45
C SER A 6 -5.92 13.12 0.28
N VAL A 7 -5.09 12.58 -0.60
CA VAL A 7 -3.81 13.17 -1.02
C VAL A 7 -3.83 13.36 -2.52
N MET A 8 -3.45 14.55 -2.96
CA MET A 8 -3.23 14.87 -4.37
C MET A 8 -1.74 14.85 -4.67
N LEU A 9 -1.34 14.01 -5.62
CA LEU A 9 0.01 14.05 -6.18
C LEU A 9 0.10 15.15 -7.23
N GLU A 10 1.23 15.84 -7.28
CA GLU A 10 1.54 16.72 -8.40
C GLU A 10 1.83 15.87 -9.65
N ARG A 11 1.66 16.47 -10.82
CA ARG A 11 1.85 15.76 -12.08
C ARG A 11 3.22 15.08 -12.17
N VAL A 12 4.28 15.76 -11.75
CA VAL A 12 5.65 15.22 -11.74
C VAL A 12 5.78 14.03 -10.77
N GLU A 13 5.15 14.10 -9.60
CA GLU A 13 5.15 13.00 -8.63
C GLU A 13 4.39 11.78 -9.19
N SER A 14 3.26 12.02 -9.81
CA SER A 14 2.44 10.99 -10.46
C SER A 14 3.19 10.32 -11.63
N GLU A 15 3.77 11.10 -12.55
CA GLU A 15 4.56 10.58 -13.68
C GLU A 15 5.73 9.71 -13.20
N ARG A 16 6.42 10.11 -12.12
CA ARG A 16 7.50 9.32 -11.51
C ARG A 16 6.99 8.03 -10.88
N ALA A 17 5.86 8.09 -10.16
CA ALA A 17 5.27 6.91 -9.55
C ALA A 17 4.84 5.89 -10.61
N ILE A 18 4.27 6.35 -11.71
CA ILE A 18 3.85 5.53 -12.85
C ILE A 18 5.06 4.84 -13.51
N ASP A 19 6.11 5.61 -13.84
CA ASP A 19 7.36 5.05 -14.41
C ASP A 19 7.97 4.00 -13.48
N HIS A 20 7.99 4.26 -12.18
CA HIS A 20 8.48 3.30 -11.19
C HIS A 20 7.61 2.03 -11.16
N GLY A 21 6.28 2.17 -11.19
CA GLY A 21 5.34 1.04 -11.23
C GLY A 21 5.55 0.16 -12.46
N PHE A 22 5.79 0.75 -13.63
CA PHE A 22 6.12 0.01 -14.85
C PHE A 22 7.45 -0.74 -14.73
N ARG A 23 8.51 -0.10 -14.26
CA ARG A 23 9.80 -0.77 -14.05
C ARG A 23 9.71 -1.92 -13.04
N LEU A 24 8.89 -1.76 -12.01
CA LEU A 24 8.62 -2.82 -11.05
C LEU A 24 7.90 -3.99 -11.71
N SER A 25 6.88 -3.72 -12.54
CA SER A 25 6.16 -4.77 -13.25
C SER A 25 7.04 -5.53 -14.22
N GLU A 26 7.94 -4.86 -14.93
CA GLU A 26 8.93 -5.49 -15.83
C GLU A 26 9.84 -6.46 -15.06
N LYS A 27 10.39 -6.03 -13.92
CA LYS A 27 11.20 -6.91 -13.06
C LYS A 27 10.41 -8.12 -12.57
N ILE A 28 9.15 -7.93 -12.20
CA ILE A 28 8.26 -9.02 -11.80
C ILE A 28 8.01 -9.96 -12.96
N HIS A 29 7.73 -9.45 -14.16
CA HIS A 29 7.52 -10.27 -15.36
C HIS A 29 8.77 -11.09 -15.69
N GLU A 30 9.96 -10.51 -15.63
CA GLU A 30 11.21 -11.23 -15.85
C GLU A 30 11.39 -12.37 -14.83
N HIS A 31 11.07 -12.11 -13.56
CA HIS A 31 11.14 -13.12 -12.53
C HIS A 31 10.04 -14.19 -12.66
N GLN A 32 8.86 -13.83 -13.14
CA GLN A 32 7.71 -14.72 -13.32
C GLN A 32 7.75 -15.54 -14.60
N LYS A 33 8.47 -15.11 -15.64
CA LYS A 33 8.73 -15.94 -16.85
C LYS A 33 9.27 -17.33 -16.47
N THR A 34 9.92 -17.41 -15.32
CA THR A 34 10.42 -18.67 -14.75
C THR A 34 9.38 -19.47 -13.96
N ARG A 35 8.20 -18.91 -13.61
CA ARG A 35 7.22 -19.53 -12.70
C ARG A 35 5.77 -19.57 -13.19
N GLY A 36 5.44 -18.95 -14.33
CA GLY A 36 4.11 -19.06 -14.97
C GLY A 36 2.92 -18.50 -14.16
N TRP A 37 3.12 -17.46 -13.38
CA TRP A 37 2.07 -16.91 -12.53
C TRP A 37 1.33 -15.76 -13.22
N TYR A 38 0.00 -15.87 -13.30
CA TYR A 38 -0.90 -14.77 -13.69
C TYR A 38 -1.62 -14.27 -12.45
N THR A 39 -1.63 -12.94 -12.25
CA THR A 39 -2.45 -12.31 -11.22
C THR A 39 -3.87 -12.18 -11.74
N THR A 40 -4.79 -12.96 -11.18
CA THR A 40 -6.23 -12.72 -11.38
C THR A 40 -6.73 -11.80 -10.27
N SER A 41 -7.59 -10.84 -10.63
CA SER A 41 -8.33 -10.07 -9.63
C SER A 41 -9.30 -10.99 -8.88
N GLN A 42 -9.73 -10.55 -7.71
CA GLN A 42 -10.62 -11.31 -6.82
C GLN A 42 -11.98 -11.71 -7.40
N ARG A 43 -12.29 -11.35 -8.64
CA ARG A 43 -13.53 -11.64 -9.37
C ARG A 43 -13.33 -12.30 -10.72
N GLY A 44 -12.14 -12.86 -10.98
CA GLY A 44 -11.85 -13.43 -12.29
C GLY A 44 -11.58 -12.39 -13.40
N GLU A 45 -11.63 -11.09 -13.08
CA GLU A 45 -11.15 -10.06 -13.99
C GLU A 45 -9.63 -10.06 -13.96
N VAL A 46 -9.01 -10.21 -15.10
CA VAL A 46 -7.55 -10.09 -15.24
C VAL A 46 -7.19 -8.62 -15.12
N VAL A 47 -6.57 -8.23 -14.01
CA VAL A 47 -5.93 -6.92 -13.87
C VAL A 47 -4.49 -7.09 -14.31
N SER A 48 -4.00 -6.23 -15.21
CA SER A 48 -2.60 -6.31 -15.62
C SER A 48 -1.68 -6.07 -14.41
N LEU A 49 -0.55 -6.75 -14.40
CA LEU A 49 0.45 -6.56 -13.35
C LEU A 49 0.92 -5.10 -13.29
N ASP A 50 1.02 -4.44 -14.45
CA ASP A 50 1.39 -3.03 -14.54
C ASP A 50 0.46 -2.13 -13.73
N VAL A 51 -0.86 -2.30 -13.87
CA VAL A 51 -1.85 -1.54 -13.09
C VAL A 51 -1.75 -1.83 -11.60
N LEU A 52 -1.48 -3.08 -11.22
CA LEU A 52 -1.32 -3.43 -9.80
C LEU A 52 -0.06 -2.80 -9.21
N CYS A 53 1.06 -2.85 -9.91
CA CYS A 53 2.30 -2.24 -9.49
C CYS A 53 2.17 -0.71 -9.44
N MET A 54 1.61 -0.10 -10.48
CA MET A 54 1.37 1.34 -10.54
C MET A 54 0.52 1.82 -9.35
N ASN A 55 -0.61 1.15 -9.08
CA ASN A 55 -1.47 1.50 -7.95
C ASN A 55 -0.75 1.36 -6.59
N GLY A 56 0.07 0.33 -6.43
CA GLY A 56 0.90 0.16 -5.23
C GLY A 56 1.85 1.34 -5.03
N ILE A 57 2.63 1.65 -6.06
CA ILE A 57 3.63 2.73 -6.01
C ILE A 57 2.97 4.10 -5.84
N LEU A 58 1.85 4.41 -6.53
CA LEU A 58 1.11 5.65 -6.31
C LEU A 58 0.68 5.82 -4.85
N ALA A 59 0.19 4.75 -4.23
CA ALA A 59 -0.19 4.76 -2.82
C ALA A 59 1.00 5.02 -1.88
N GLU A 60 2.17 4.43 -2.16
CA GLU A 60 3.40 4.66 -1.40
C GLU A 60 3.90 6.10 -1.52
N TYR A 61 3.91 6.67 -2.74
CA TYR A 61 4.27 8.07 -2.98
C TYR A 61 3.36 9.02 -2.22
N ALA A 62 2.06 8.79 -2.31
CA ALA A 62 1.08 9.61 -1.60
C ALA A 62 1.25 9.52 -0.08
N PHE A 63 1.56 8.32 0.46
CA PHE A 63 1.80 8.17 1.89
C PHE A 63 3.07 8.90 2.34
N ARG A 64 4.15 8.83 1.57
CA ARG A 64 5.38 9.57 1.84
C ARG A 64 5.15 11.08 1.82
N LYS A 65 4.43 11.59 0.80
CA LYS A 65 4.02 12.99 0.75
C LYS A 65 3.21 13.39 1.98
N LEU A 66 2.28 12.54 2.41
CA LEU A 66 1.44 12.78 3.57
C LEU A 66 2.24 12.95 4.88
N ILE A 67 3.29 12.18 5.06
CA ILE A 67 4.17 12.28 6.25
C ILE A 67 5.36 13.25 6.06
N GLY A 68 5.42 13.98 4.94
CA GLY A 68 6.47 14.95 4.66
C GLY A 68 7.81 14.35 4.28
N VAL A 69 7.87 13.07 3.89
CA VAL A 69 9.09 12.44 3.40
C VAL A 69 9.32 12.85 1.96
N TYR A 70 10.35 13.66 1.73
CA TYR A 70 10.85 13.88 0.36
C TYR A 70 11.55 12.61 -0.14
N VAL A 71 11.15 12.15 -1.30
CA VAL A 71 11.74 10.95 -1.91
C VAL A 71 12.69 11.38 -3.01
N PRO A 72 14.03 11.34 -2.78
CA PRO A 72 15.01 11.58 -3.82
C PRO A 72 14.90 10.51 -4.92
N GLU A 73 15.12 10.89 -6.17
CA GLU A 73 15.13 9.99 -7.33
C GLU A 73 16.00 8.73 -7.15
N ALA A 74 17.11 8.85 -6.43
CA ALA A 74 18.08 7.79 -6.23
C ALA A 74 17.57 6.62 -5.37
N ILE A 75 16.62 6.85 -4.46
CA ILE A 75 16.15 5.80 -3.53
C ILE A 75 15.25 4.76 -4.24
N PHE A 76 14.63 5.11 -5.36
CA PHE A 76 13.72 4.20 -6.08
C PHE A 76 14.41 3.20 -6.99
N ILE A 77 15.66 3.42 -7.34
CA ILE A 77 16.41 2.52 -8.24
C ILE A 77 16.92 1.30 -7.47
N GLU A 78 17.08 1.41 -6.15
CA GLU A 78 17.67 0.36 -5.29
C GLU A 78 16.64 -0.40 -4.44
N LEU A 79 15.36 -0.05 -4.48
CA LEU A 79 14.35 -0.86 -3.80
C LEU A 79 14.28 -2.22 -4.51
N ASP A 80 14.97 -3.17 -3.94
CA ASP A 80 14.89 -4.56 -4.32
C ASP A 80 13.42 -4.95 -4.36
N TYR A 81 13.02 -5.65 -5.39
CA TYR A 81 11.69 -6.25 -5.59
C TYR A 81 11.10 -6.93 -4.33
N PHE A 82 11.96 -7.26 -3.38
CA PHE A 82 11.63 -7.82 -2.08
C PHE A 82 12.21 -6.97 -0.95
N ASP A 83 11.63 -5.79 -0.72
CA ASP A 83 11.97 -4.95 0.45
C ASP A 83 11.58 -5.57 1.81
N GLY A 84 11.07 -6.80 1.77
CA GLY A 84 10.61 -7.51 2.97
C GLY A 84 9.31 -6.97 3.55
N GLY A 85 8.59 -6.12 2.79
CA GLY A 85 7.30 -5.53 3.17
C GLY A 85 7.42 -4.26 3.99
N ALA A 86 8.52 -3.53 3.83
CA ALA A 86 8.73 -2.20 4.39
C ALA A 86 8.61 -1.16 3.28
N ASP A 87 7.41 -0.65 3.03
CA ASP A 87 7.19 0.32 1.94
C ASP A 87 7.62 1.73 2.37
N VAL A 88 7.44 2.07 3.64
CA VAL A 88 7.84 3.37 4.19
C VAL A 88 8.37 3.22 5.62
N ILE A 89 9.45 3.93 5.90
CA ILE A 89 10.00 4.07 7.25
C ILE A 89 9.58 5.44 7.79
N ALA A 90 8.92 5.45 8.94
CA ALA A 90 8.57 6.64 9.68
C ALA A 90 9.23 6.62 11.07
N ARG A 91 9.16 7.74 11.80
CA ARG A 91 9.63 7.85 13.18
C ARG A 91 8.45 7.98 14.13
N ARG A 92 8.47 7.30 15.27
CA ARG A 92 7.47 7.48 16.33
C ARG A 92 7.73 8.76 17.09
N LYS A 93 6.73 9.58 17.26
CA LYS A 93 6.83 10.82 18.07
C LYS A 93 7.06 10.55 19.56
N SER A 94 6.61 9.40 20.06
CA SER A 94 6.66 9.07 21.49
C SER A 94 8.07 8.85 22.03
N ASP A 95 8.94 8.21 21.23
CA ASP A 95 10.25 7.74 21.67
C ASP A 95 11.35 7.88 20.60
N GLY A 96 11.00 8.42 19.43
CA GLY A 96 11.91 8.57 18.30
C GLY A 96 12.27 7.25 17.61
N SER A 97 11.69 6.13 18.01
CA SER A 97 11.98 4.83 17.39
C SER A 97 11.44 4.71 15.96
N THR A 98 12.03 3.84 15.19
CA THR A 98 11.59 3.52 13.84
C THR A 98 10.22 2.83 13.83
N MET A 99 9.34 3.24 12.91
CA MET A 99 8.10 2.55 12.59
C MET A 99 8.15 2.11 11.11
N VAL A 100 7.98 0.83 10.88
CA VAL A 100 7.90 0.25 9.54
C VAL A 100 6.44 0.22 9.10
N VAL A 101 6.11 0.93 8.04
CA VAL A 101 4.76 1.02 7.49
C VAL A 101 4.69 0.26 6.18
N GLN A 102 3.67 -0.59 6.03
CA GLN A 102 3.34 -1.22 4.78
C GLN A 102 2.06 -0.61 4.20
N VAL A 103 2.13 -0.12 2.97
CA VAL A 103 1.00 0.46 2.25
C VAL A 103 0.42 -0.59 1.30
N LYS A 104 -0.88 -0.84 1.40
CA LYS A 104 -1.62 -1.73 0.51
C LYS A 104 -2.64 -0.92 -0.27
N SER A 105 -2.64 -1.06 -1.59
CA SER A 105 -3.64 -0.44 -2.46
C SER A 105 -4.81 -1.38 -2.71
N ALA A 106 -6.03 -0.84 -2.64
CA ALA A 106 -7.23 -1.52 -3.14
C ALA A 106 -7.55 -1.03 -4.55
N ASN A 107 -8.09 -1.93 -5.37
CA ASN A 107 -8.56 -1.54 -6.70
C ASN A 107 -9.75 -0.57 -6.56
N PRO A 108 -9.72 0.62 -7.20
CA PRO A 108 -10.81 1.59 -7.14
C PRO A 108 -12.16 1.02 -7.58
N ARG A 109 -12.18 0.19 -8.62
CA ARG A 109 -13.42 -0.45 -9.10
C ARG A 109 -14.03 -1.38 -8.06
N GLU A 110 -13.20 -2.13 -7.33
CA GLU A 110 -13.68 -3.01 -6.26
C GLU A 110 -14.17 -2.19 -5.07
N ALA A 111 -13.44 -1.16 -4.68
CA ALA A 111 -13.85 -0.25 -3.61
C ALA A 111 -15.16 0.46 -3.91
N TYR A 112 -15.42 0.82 -5.18
CA TYR A 112 -16.68 1.40 -5.62
C TYR A 112 -17.83 0.40 -5.61
N LYS A 113 -17.62 -0.81 -6.14
CA LYS A 113 -18.66 -1.84 -6.26
C LYS A 113 -19.09 -2.41 -4.91
N THR A 114 -18.14 -2.62 -4.00
CA THR A 114 -18.42 -3.20 -2.67
C THR A 114 -18.91 -2.17 -1.66
N ARG A 115 -18.78 -0.86 -1.96
CA ARG A 115 -18.98 0.26 -1.03
C ARG A 115 -18.15 0.18 0.25
N GLU A 116 -17.33 -0.84 0.38
CA GLU A 116 -16.48 -1.10 1.52
C GLU A 116 -15.16 -1.69 1.05
N PRO A 117 -14.06 -0.92 1.12
CA PRO A 117 -12.73 -1.42 0.78
C PRO A 117 -12.22 -2.36 1.87
N TYR A 118 -11.40 -3.32 1.48
CA TYR A 118 -10.77 -4.27 2.38
C TYR A 118 -9.26 -4.16 2.32
N LEU A 119 -8.63 -4.17 3.50
CA LEU A 119 -7.20 -4.40 3.63
C LEU A 119 -6.95 -5.90 3.48
N LEU A 120 -6.28 -6.27 2.41
CA LEU A 120 -6.06 -7.68 2.04
C LEU A 120 -4.62 -8.12 2.27
N SER A 121 -4.46 -9.37 2.68
CA SER A 121 -3.18 -10.08 2.75
C SER A 121 -3.31 -11.39 1.97
N ALA A 122 -2.84 -11.38 0.71
CA ALA A 122 -2.80 -12.55 -0.15
C ALA A 122 -1.54 -13.38 0.10
N LYS A 123 -1.56 -14.68 -0.28
CA LYS A 123 -0.37 -15.53 -0.20
C LYS A 123 0.78 -15.02 -1.08
N SER A 124 0.44 -14.45 -2.24
CA SER A 124 1.41 -13.89 -3.19
C SER A 124 1.96 -12.53 -2.76
N ASN A 125 1.21 -11.79 -1.93
CA ASN A 125 1.58 -10.47 -1.44
C ASN A 125 1.09 -10.31 0.00
N PRO A 126 1.71 -10.99 0.97
CA PRO A 126 1.26 -10.98 2.36
C PRO A 126 1.55 -9.63 3.04
N ILE A 127 0.78 -9.32 4.09
CA ILE A 127 1.20 -8.29 5.04
C ILE A 127 2.39 -8.85 5.82
N SER A 128 3.51 -8.14 5.74
CA SER A 128 4.76 -8.53 6.36
C SER A 128 4.66 -8.50 7.89
N LYS A 129 5.14 -9.55 8.55
CA LYS A 129 5.29 -9.55 10.01
C LYS A 129 6.38 -8.58 10.51
N LYS A 130 7.22 -8.07 9.61
CA LYS A 130 8.25 -7.07 9.93
C LYS A 130 7.68 -5.64 9.94
N ALA A 131 6.52 -5.42 9.33
CA ALA A 131 5.85 -4.14 9.40
C ALA A 131 5.16 -3.96 10.75
N ASP A 132 5.20 -2.75 11.30
CA ASP A 132 4.50 -2.37 12.53
C ASP A 132 3.03 -2.08 12.24
N VAL A 133 2.78 -1.41 11.11
CA VAL A 133 1.46 -0.92 10.70
C VAL A 133 1.22 -1.23 9.23
N ALA A 134 -0.01 -1.63 8.91
CA ALA A 134 -0.50 -1.71 7.54
C ALA A 134 -1.52 -0.60 7.28
N VAL A 135 -1.39 0.07 6.15
CA VAL A 135 -2.24 1.18 5.69
C VAL A 135 -2.99 0.75 4.45
N LEU A 136 -4.27 1.10 4.37
CA LEU A 136 -5.10 0.87 3.18
C LEU A 136 -5.30 2.17 2.41
N ALA A 137 -4.92 2.16 1.14
CA ALA A 137 -5.10 3.25 0.19
C ALA A 137 -5.96 2.84 -1.01
N ILE A 138 -6.61 3.83 -1.64
CA ILE A 138 -7.38 3.66 -2.88
C ILE A 138 -6.89 4.73 -3.86
N PRO A 139 -6.05 4.38 -4.83
CA PRO A 139 -5.71 5.25 -5.95
C PRO A 139 -6.92 5.35 -6.89
N TRP A 140 -7.67 6.44 -6.83
CA TRP A 140 -8.83 6.66 -7.71
C TRP A 140 -8.43 6.92 -9.15
N ASP A 141 -7.35 7.66 -9.30
CA ASP A 141 -6.66 7.93 -10.56
C ASP A 141 -5.16 8.13 -10.29
N GLU A 142 -4.44 8.61 -11.28
CA GLU A 142 -2.98 8.81 -11.22
C GLU A 142 -2.53 9.90 -10.23
N THR A 143 -3.44 10.75 -9.78
CA THR A 143 -3.14 11.89 -8.91
C THR A 143 -3.89 11.87 -7.59
N HIS A 144 -5.07 11.24 -7.53
CA HIS A 144 -5.97 11.28 -6.39
C HIS A 144 -5.95 9.95 -5.62
N ILE A 145 -5.41 9.97 -4.43
CA ILE A 145 -5.28 8.80 -3.56
C ILE A 145 -5.99 9.05 -2.23
N ASP A 146 -6.96 8.20 -1.90
CA ASP A 146 -7.63 8.18 -0.61
C ASP A 146 -7.00 7.16 0.33
N PHE A 147 -6.70 7.58 1.55
CA PHE A 147 -6.34 6.69 2.64
C PHE A 147 -7.56 6.38 3.48
N VAL A 148 -7.90 5.09 3.56
CA VAL A 148 -9.07 4.59 4.29
C VAL A 148 -8.80 4.48 5.78
N GLY A 149 -7.59 4.03 6.14
CA GLY A 149 -7.20 3.87 7.52
C GLY A 149 -5.99 2.95 7.68
N ALA A 150 -5.62 2.72 8.92
CA ALA A 150 -4.46 1.95 9.31
C ALA A 150 -4.79 0.93 10.41
N ILE A 151 -3.98 -0.13 10.51
CA ILE A 151 -4.10 -1.13 11.56
C ILE A 151 -2.70 -1.62 11.97
N PRO A 152 -2.39 -1.72 13.28
CA PRO A 152 -1.20 -2.44 13.73
C PRO A 152 -1.18 -3.87 13.19
N VAL A 153 -0.05 -4.32 12.69
CA VAL A 153 0.06 -5.66 12.08
C VAL A 153 -0.32 -6.78 13.05
N PRO A 154 0.04 -6.74 14.35
CA PRO A 154 -0.45 -7.73 15.31
C PRO A 154 -1.99 -7.76 15.42
N ASP A 155 -2.63 -6.59 15.37
CA ASP A 155 -4.09 -6.48 15.37
C ASP A 155 -4.70 -7.05 14.08
N PHE A 156 -4.09 -6.78 12.92
CA PHE A 156 -4.50 -7.35 11.65
C PHE A 156 -4.46 -8.89 11.72
N LEU A 157 -3.36 -9.46 12.17
CA LEU A 157 -3.20 -10.92 12.26
C LEU A 157 -4.26 -11.56 13.18
N LYS A 158 -4.65 -10.85 14.25
CA LYS A 158 -5.67 -11.31 15.20
C LYS A 158 -7.11 -11.14 14.69
N LYS A 159 -7.41 -10.04 14.00
CA LYS A 159 -8.77 -9.65 13.60
C LYS A 159 -9.14 -10.07 12.18
N SER A 160 -8.15 -10.40 11.33
CA SER A 160 -8.41 -10.75 9.94
C SER A 160 -9.17 -12.07 9.82
N LYS A 161 -10.08 -12.11 8.85
CA LYS A 161 -10.89 -13.29 8.50
C LYS A 161 -10.61 -13.68 7.06
N PRO A 162 -10.92 -14.92 6.66
CA PRO A 162 -10.92 -15.27 5.25
C PRO A 162 -11.78 -14.27 4.46
N PHE A 163 -11.25 -13.79 3.34
CA PHE A 163 -11.99 -12.85 2.50
C PHE A 163 -13.14 -13.60 1.80
N PRO A 164 -14.38 -13.11 1.83
CA PRO A 164 -15.53 -13.87 1.32
C PRO A 164 -15.43 -14.23 -0.16
N MET A 165 -14.74 -13.41 -0.96
CA MET A 165 -14.61 -13.60 -2.40
C MET A 165 -13.35 -14.40 -2.79
N ASP A 166 -12.38 -14.51 -1.90
CA ASP A 166 -11.19 -15.34 -2.03
C ASP A 166 -10.73 -15.82 -0.65
N PRO A 167 -11.20 -16.99 -0.20
CA PRO A 167 -10.86 -17.53 1.13
C PRO A 167 -9.36 -17.79 1.35
N THR A 168 -8.55 -17.77 0.30
CA THR A 168 -7.07 -17.88 0.42
C THR A 168 -6.44 -16.60 0.93
N CYS A 169 -7.14 -15.46 0.81
CA CYS A 169 -6.74 -14.17 1.33
C CYS A 169 -7.31 -13.94 2.74
N LYS A 170 -6.54 -13.26 3.57
CA LYS A 170 -7.04 -12.69 4.84
C LYS A 170 -7.42 -11.23 4.64
N ALA A 171 -8.51 -10.80 5.28
CA ALA A 171 -9.05 -9.47 5.10
C ALA A 171 -9.50 -8.82 6.41
N VAL A 172 -9.37 -7.49 6.47
CA VAL A 172 -10.02 -6.62 7.46
C VAL A 172 -10.79 -5.56 6.69
N ALA A 173 -12.06 -5.36 7.01
CA ALA A 173 -12.91 -4.34 6.40
C ALA A 173 -12.43 -2.94 6.77
N GLY A 174 -12.57 -1.98 5.85
CA GLY A 174 -12.09 -0.61 6.02
C GLY A 174 -12.70 0.12 7.22
N ASP A 175 -13.96 -0.17 7.57
CA ASP A 175 -14.65 0.38 8.74
C ASP A 175 -14.04 -0.07 10.09
N LYS A 176 -13.22 -1.11 10.09
CA LYS A 176 -12.51 -1.66 11.27
C LYS A 176 -11.07 -1.13 11.41
N LEU A 177 -10.62 -0.34 10.45
CA LEU A 177 -9.32 0.32 10.51
C LEU A 177 -9.41 1.56 11.42
N ARG A 178 -8.30 1.94 12.03
CA ARG A 178 -8.18 3.22 12.74
C ARG A 178 -8.07 4.35 11.71
N SER A 179 -8.52 5.55 12.06
CA SER A 179 -8.40 6.70 11.16
C SER A 179 -6.94 7.04 10.85
N MET A 180 -6.70 7.58 9.67
CA MET A 180 -5.36 8.06 9.30
C MET A 180 -4.89 9.20 10.19
N ALA A 181 -5.79 10.08 10.64
CA ALA A 181 -5.47 11.15 11.58
C ALA A 181 -4.83 10.58 12.86
N SER A 182 -5.41 9.51 13.42
CA SER A 182 -4.86 8.84 14.60
C SER A 182 -3.47 8.24 14.37
N LEU A 183 -3.17 7.74 13.16
CA LEU A 183 -1.81 7.29 12.84
C LEU A 183 -0.84 8.48 12.76
N LEU A 184 -1.22 9.56 12.04
CA LEU A 184 -0.38 10.73 11.83
C LEU A 184 -0.04 11.49 13.12
N GLU A 185 -0.90 11.39 14.14
CA GLU A 185 -0.59 11.91 15.47
C GLU A 185 0.60 11.18 16.12
N THR A 186 0.88 9.94 15.74
CA THR A 186 1.90 9.09 16.37
C THR A 186 3.22 9.02 15.59
N ILE A 187 3.24 9.48 14.35
CA ILE A 187 4.42 9.40 13.47
C ILE A 187 4.86 10.76 12.94
N GLU A 188 6.10 10.85 12.60
CA GLU A 188 6.73 11.99 11.92
C GLU A 188 7.70 11.52 10.83
N CYS A 189 8.10 12.47 10.00
CA CYS A 189 9.16 12.25 9.01
C CYS A 189 10.44 11.82 9.73
N PRO A 190 11.15 10.76 9.26
CA PRO A 190 12.48 10.47 9.76
C PRO A 190 13.38 11.68 9.45
N THR A 191 13.98 12.27 10.48
CA THR A 191 15.00 13.30 10.29
C THR A 191 16.19 12.66 9.61
N ASN A 192 16.63 13.24 8.48
CA ASN A 192 17.92 12.90 7.90
C ASN A 192 18.98 13.39 8.90
N GLU A 193 19.47 12.52 9.76
CA GLU A 193 20.71 12.71 10.50
C GLU A 193 21.88 12.21 9.64
#